data_71a6592509cedd3ecf7f2cae66c3c3b0
#
_entry.id   71a6592509cedd3ecf7f2cae66c3c3b0
#
_cell.length_a   1.000
_cell.length_b   1.000
_cell.length_c   1.000
_cell.angle_alpha   90.00
_cell.angle_beta   90.00
_cell.angle_gamma   90.00
#
_symmetry.space_group_name_H-M   'P 1'
#
loop_
_entity.id
_entity.type
_entity.pdbx_description
1 polymer ?
#
loop_
_entity_poly.entity_id
_entity_poly.type
_entity_poly.pdbx_seq_one_letter_code
_entity_poly.pdbx_strand_id
1 'polypeptide(L)'
;METEFLARINALARVPEHSLPLMLAMSRGAPFCVGPYLFLAAEDWLMAVAYPLRGKYSHTAFEAALDEALEKSGAVSFWAVGPDLPPRLHSHIVDRDRYYLLSARAEPPARLRGVLRRAAAALRVEEGREFTSAHRQLWAEFMGRAERKEARPLAPHVRELYARTPEALAEAGGALCLLNAWDQEGRLAACLLLDDAPEKFCSYVLGAHSRAQYTPHAADLLFAAMLEKARRAGKRYVHLGLGVNEGILRFKRKWGGRPYLPYVMAAWEGKPRAAHTDTARALTLALLRAAAAPSPSLPSPENARPDQRPFAMLWEVEKKRQSVLAWRYGPLLLLFL
;
A
#
# COMPACT_ATOMS: atom_id res chain seq x y z
N MET A 1 8.22 -21.18 8.74
CA MET A 1 8.91 -19.94 9.20
C MET A 1 8.32 -18.69 8.60
N GLU A 2 8.18 -18.62 7.26
CA GLU A 2 7.62 -17.43 6.57
C GLU A 2 6.14 -17.22 6.86
N THR A 3 5.32 -18.24 6.71
CA THR A 3 3.87 -18.16 6.99
C THR A 3 3.62 -17.73 8.43
N GLU A 4 4.44 -18.19 9.38
CA GLU A 4 4.35 -17.82 10.78
C GLU A 4 4.78 -16.37 11.03
N PHE A 5 5.84 -15.90 10.36
CA PHE A 5 6.28 -14.50 10.43
C PHE A 5 5.20 -13.56 9.89
N LEU A 6 4.65 -13.85 8.71
CA LEU A 6 3.56 -13.08 8.11
C LEU A 6 2.31 -13.04 9.01
N ALA A 7 1.88 -14.20 9.51
CA ALA A 7 0.74 -14.30 10.40
C ALA A 7 0.96 -13.47 11.68
N ARG A 8 2.17 -13.55 12.27
CA ARG A 8 2.53 -12.78 13.47
C ARG A 8 2.47 -11.26 13.21
N ILE A 9 3.01 -10.78 12.08
CA ILE A 9 2.99 -9.36 11.75
C ILE A 9 1.56 -8.89 11.52
N ASN A 10 0.75 -9.65 10.74
CA ASN A 10 -0.65 -9.32 10.48
C ASN A 10 -1.50 -9.28 11.76
N ALA A 11 -1.27 -10.19 12.71
CA ALA A 11 -1.96 -10.20 14.00
C ALA A 11 -1.60 -9.00 14.89
N LEU A 12 -0.36 -8.49 14.77
CA LEU A 12 0.15 -7.37 15.53
C LEU A 12 0.01 -6.03 14.80
N ALA A 13 -0.40 -6.02 13.54
CA ALA A 13 -0.52 -4.83 12.71
C ALA A 13 -1.33 -3.73 13.38
N ARG A 14 -0.84 -2.49 13.29
CA ARG A 14 -1.44 -1.28 13.86
C ARG A 14 -1.68 -0.19 12.83
N VAL A 15 -0.88 -0.19 11.77
CA VAL A 15 -0.91 0.74 10.65
C VAL A 15 -0.81 -0.05 9.34
N PRO A 16 -1.24 0.51 8.21
CA PRO A 16 -1.20 -0.18 6.93
C PRO A 16 0.20 -0.65 6.51
N GLU A 17 1.23 0.08 6.91
CA GLU A 17 2.63 -0.27 6.65
C GLU A 17 3.11 -1.55 7.34
N HIS A 18 2.31 -2.09 8.23
CA HIS A 18 2.50 -3.43 8.79
C HIS A 18 1.89 -4.55 7.93
N SER A 19 1.11 -4.21 6.89
CA SER A 19 0.57 -5.21 5.97
C SER A 19 1.64 -5.71 5.02
N LEU A 20 2.28 -6.81 5.37
CA LEU A 20 3.37 -7.37 4.55
C LEU A 20 2.92 -7.74 3.13
N PRO A 21 1.76 -8.38 2.87
CA PRO A 21 1.35 -8.68 1.51
C PRO A 21 1.27 -7.44 0.62
N LEU A 22 0.69 -6.34 1.12
CA LEU A 22 0.66 -5.06 0.41
C LEU A 22 2.07 -4.49 0.23
N MET A 23 2.83 -4.43 1.32
CA MET A 23 4.15 -3.78 1.32
C MET A 23 5.17 -4.53 0.46
N LEU A 24 5.19 -5.85 0.48
CA LEU A 24 6.08 -6.67 -0.35
C LEU A 24 5.73 -6.56 -1.83
N ALA A 25 4.45 -6.65 -2.17
CA ALA A 25 3.98 -6.51 -3.53
C ALA A 25 4.31 -5.13 -4.11
N MET A 26 4.26 -4.07 -3.29
CA MET A 26 4.61 -2.72 -3.72
C MET A 26 6.11 -2.46 -3.76
N SER A 27 6.87 -2.93 -2.77
CA SER A 27 8.28 -2.58 -2.60
C SER A 27 9.26 -3.62 -3.13
N ARG A 28 8.83 -4.88 -3.23
CA ARG A 28 9.72 -6.03 -3.43
C ARG A 28 10.86 -6.11 -2.41
N GLY A 29 10.68 -5.46 -1.26
CA GLY A 29 11.65 -5.45 -0.19
C GLY A 29 11.68 -6.77 0.59
N ALA A 30 12.74 -6.96 1.37
CA ALA A 30 12.87 -8.06 2.32
C ALA A 30 12.44 -7.57 3.70
N PRO A 31 11.41 -8.17 4.33
CA PRO A 31 10.92 -7.76 5.63
C PRO A 31 11.74 -8.39 6.75
N PHE A 32 12.03 -7.63 7.79
CA PHE A 32 12.63 -8.14 9.03
C PHE A 32 12.25 -7.26 10.21
N CYS A 33 12.47 -7.77 11.43
CA CYS A 33 12.26 -7.00 12.64
C CYS A 33 13.57 -6.77 13.38
N VAL A 34 13.69 -5.58 13.98
CA VAL A 34 14.66 -5.28 15.02
C VAL A 34 13.86 -4.84 16.26
N GLY A 35 13.95 -5.63 17.31
CA GLY A 35 13.07 -5.45 18.47
C GLY A 35 11.58 -5.49 18.07
N PRO A 36 10.78 -4.50 18.49
CA PRO A 36 9.36 -4.44 18.15
C PRO A 36 9.06 -3.74 16.82
N TYR A 37 10.05 -3.32 16.06
CA TYR A 37 9.88 -2.52 14.85
C TYR A 37 10.06 -3.35 13.58
N LEU A 38 9.20 -3.08 12.59
CA LEU A 38 9.26 -3.70 11.26
C LEU A 38 10.09 -2.83 10.32
N PHE A 39 10.95 -3.49 9.55
CA PHE A 39 11.76 -2.90 8.49
C PHE A 39 11.56 -3.68 7.19
N LEU A 40 11.67 -2.98 6.06
CA LEU A 40 11.72 -3.58 4.74
C LEU A 40 12.95 -3.03 4.00
N ALA A 41 13.86 -3.93 3.61
CA ALA A 41 15.07 -3.56 2.88
C ALA A 41 14.91 -3.85 1.39
N ALA A 42 15.19 -2.88 0.54
CA ALA A 42 15.22 -3.06 -0.90
C ALA A 42 16.37 -2.25 -1.50
N GLU A 43 17.30 -2.94 -2.13
CA GLU A 43 18.50 -2.34 -2.72
C GLU A 43 19.27 -1.46 -1.71
N ASP A 44 19.37 -0.15 -1.94
CA ASP A 44 20.06 0.81 -1.07
C ASP A 44 19.09 1.58 -0.15
N TRP A 45 17.87 1.16 -0.10
CA TRP A 45 16.82 1.77 0.71
C TRP A 45 16.33 0.86 1.83
N LEU A 46 16.01 1.49 2.94
CA LEU A 46 15.35 0.88 4.09
C LEU A 46 14.07 1.64 4.39
N MET A 47 12.97 0.92 4.49
CA MET A 47 11.76 1.44 5.07
C MET A 47 11.69 1.04 6.54
N ALA A 48 11.50 2.01 7.43
CA ALA A 48 11.42 1.83 8.87
C ALA A 48 10.03 2.20 9.39
N VAL A 49 9.30 1.23 9.95
CA VAL A 49 7.98 1.45 10.55
C VAL A 49 8.15 1.68 12.05
N ALA A 50 8.17 2.94 12.48
CA ALA A 50 8.38 3.34 13.88
C ALA A 50 7.15 3.14 14.77
N TYR A 51 6.06 2.57 14.26
CA TYR A 51 4.97 2.07 15.11
C TYR A 51 5.38 0.69 15.63
N PRO A 52 5.61 0.52 16.95
CA PRO A 52 6.01 -0.78 17.45
C PRO A 52 4.85 -1.78 17.32
N LEU A 53 5.16 -2.99 16.87
CA LEU A 53 4.22 -4.11 16.83
C LEU A 53 3.70 -4.44 18.23
N ARG A 54 4.54 -4.27 19.25
CA ARG A 54 4.21 -4.48 20.67
C ARG A 54 4.77 -3.34 21.51
N GLY A 55 4.12 -3.06 22.63
CA GLY A 55 4.56 -2.02 23.57
C GLY A 55 4.23 -0.59 23.12
N LYS A 56 4.93 0.35 23.73
CA LYS A 56 4.82 1.78 23.44
C LYS A 56 5.99 2.26 22.60
N TYR A 57 5.76 3.28 21.80
CA TYR A 57 6.82 3.94 21.06
C TYR A 57 7.83 4.62 22.00
N SER A 58 9.10 4.53 21.66
CA SER A 58 10.20 5.21 22.36
C SER A 58 11.21 5.70 21.30
N HIS A 59 11.61 6.97 21.38
CA HIS A 59 12.63 7.55 20.49
C HIS A 59 13.92 6.77 20.56
N THR A 60 14.46 6.53 21.78
CA THR A 60 15.72 5.83 21.98
C THR A 60 15.69 4.39 21.44
N ALA A 61 14.58 3.65 21.73
CA ALA A 61 14.47 2.28 21.26
C ALA A 61 14.31 2.20 19.73
N PHE A 62 13.58 3.13 19.12
CA PHE A 62 13.46 3.17 17.67
C PHE A 62 14.78 3.58 17.00
N GLU A 63 15.48 4.55 17.57
CA GLU A 63 16.78 5.04 17.08
C GLU A 63 17.83 3.93 17.06
N ALA A 64 17.96 3.18 18.15
CA ALA A 64 18.84 2.02 18.21
C ALA A 64 18.44 0.92 17.21
N ALA A 65 17.14 0.67 17.06
CA ALA A 65 16.64 -0.30 16.08
C ALA A 65 16.89 0.13 14.63
N LEU A 66 16.78 1.43 14.33
CA LEU A 66 17.07 1.97 13.02
C LEU A 66 18.56 1.84 12.66
N ASP A 67 19.45 2.13 13.60
CA ASP A 67 20.90 1.99 13.40
C ASP A 67 21.29 0.53 13.13
N GLU A 68 20.77 -0.42 13.92
CA GLU A 68 20.96 -1.85 13.72
C GLU A 68 20.39 -2.32 12.37
N ALA A 69 19.21 -1.79 11.98
CA ALA A 69 18.59 -2.16 10.71
C ALA A 69 19.36 -1.62 9.50
N LEU A 70 19.93 -0.42 9.58
CA LEU A 70 20.80 0.16 8.54
C LEU A 70 22.09 -0.66 8.41
N GLU A 71 22.70 -1.05 9.52
CA GLU A 71 23.87 -1.92 9.52
C GLU A 71 23.57 -3.28 8.88
N LYS A 72 22.50 -3.95 9.33
CA LYS A 72 22.08 -5.28 8.81
C LYS A 72 21.75 -5.25 7.32
N SER A 73 21.06 -4.21 6.85
CA SER A 73 20.64 -4.13 5.45
C SER A 73 21.72 -3.57 4.53
N GLY A 74 22.70 -2.84 5.07
CA GLY A 74 23.66 -2.07 4.30
C GLY A 74 23.02 -0.91 3.52
N ALA A 75 21.77 -0.56 3.81
CA ALA A 75 21.09 0.55 3.19
C ALA A 75 21.78 1.87 3.55
N VAL A 76 21.88 2.76 2.57
CA VAL A 76 22.44 4.11 2.75
C VAL A 76 21.36 5.20 2.75
N SER A 77 20.15 4.83 2.35
CA SER A 77 19.01 5.71 2.32
C SER A 77 17.84 5.06 3.07
N PHE A 78 16.97 5.86 3.68
CA PHE A 78 15.80 5.31 4.36
C PHE A 78 14.61 6.26 4.38
N TRP A 79 13.45 5.68 4.60
CA TRP A 79 12.26 6.38 5.08
C TRP A 79 11.86 5.83 6.45
N ALA A 80 11.53 6.73 7.34
CA ALA A 80 10.97 6.37 8.62
C ALA A 80 9.57 6.95 8.74
N VAL A 81 8.59 6.12 9.12
CA VAL A 81 7.23 6.53 9.38
C VAL A 81 6.82 6.15 10.79
N GLY A 82 6.27 7.09 11.55
CA GLY A 82 5.92 6.85 12.95
C GLY A 82 4.93 7.83 13.53
N PRO A 83 4.51 7.60 14.79
CA PRO A 83 3.66 8.54 15.52
C PRO A 83 4.40 9.84 15.85
N ASP A 84 5.68 9.74 15.98
CA ASP A 84 6.69 10.76 16.15
C ASP A 84 8.04 10.17 15.72
N LEU A 85 9.08 10.99 15.55
CA LEU A 85 10.41 10.54 15.17
C LEU A 85 11.48 11.14 16.08
N PRO A 86 12.64 10.43 16.28
CA PRO A 86 13.72 10.93 17.10
C PRO A 86 14.23 12.32 16.64
N PRO A 87 14.72 13.16 17.57
CA PRO A 87 15.16 14.52 17.26
C PRO A 87 16.17 14.61 16.10
N ARG A 88 17.08 13.63 15.96
CA ARG A 88 18.06 13.60 14.85
C ARG A 88 17.41 13.50 13.47
N LEU A 89 16.16 13.03 13.38
CA LEU A 89 15.41 12.91 12.14
C LEU A 89 14.53 14.13 11.84
N HIS A 90 14.42 15.09 12.76
CA HIS A 90 13.49 16.21 12.60
C HIS A 90 13.80 17.09 11.39
N SER A 91 15.09 17.28 11.03
CA SER A 91 15.52 18.03 9.84
C SER A 91 15.20 17.29 8.52
N HIS A 92 14.84 16.02 8.59
CA HIS A 92 14.51 15.16 7.44
C HIS A 92 13.02 14.89 7.33
N ILE A 93 12.19 15.50 8.17
CA ILE A 93 10.74 15.32 8.10
C ILE A 93 10.23 15.97 6.82
N VAL A 94 9.57 15.17 6.00
CA VAL A 94 9.00 15.57 4.70
C VAL A 94 7.48 15.65 4.71
N ASP A 95 6.82 14.99 5.70
CA ASP A 95 5.37 15.03 5.80
C ASP A 95 4.87 14.85 7.24
N ARG A 96 3.71 15.44 7.53
CA ARG A 96 2.96 15.31 8.79
C ARG A 96 1.48 15.26 8.50
N ASP A 97 0.80 14.23 9.03
CA ASP A 97 -0.64 14.03 8.86
C ASP A 97 -1.19 13.23 10.06
N ARG A 98 -2.35 12.68 9.90
CA ARG A 98 -2.98 11.72 10.81
C ARG A 98 -3.61 10.58 10.03
N TYR A 99 -3.53 9.39 10.58
CA TYR A 99 -4.37 8.30 10.15
C TYR A 99 -5.81 8.51 10.60
N TYR A 100 -6.71 7.98 9.81
CA TYR A 100 -8.14 7.96 10.10
C TYR A 100 -8.64 6.52 10.15
N LEU A 101 -9.59 6.26 11.01
CA LEU A 101 -10.27 4.97 11.06
C LEU A 101 -11.79 5.14 11.12
N LEU A 102 -12.48 4.08 10.72
CA LEU A 102 -13.93 3.95 10.84
C LEU A 102 -14.23 2.59 11.47
N SER A 103 -15.07 2.54 12.49
CA SER A 103 -15.50 1.26 13.07
C SER A 103 -16.13 0.37 12.00
N ALA A 104 -15.75 -0.90 11.93
CA ALA A 104 -16.38 -1.85 11.02
C ALA A 104 -17.88 -2.05 11.33
N ARG A 105 -18.30 -1.75 12.57
CA ARG A 105 -19.71 -1.80 12.99
C ARG A 105 -20.46 -0.48 12.72
N ALA A 106 -19.80 0.54 12.13
CA ALA A 106 -20.47 1.80 11.84
C ALA A 106 -21.59 1.60 10.82
N GLU A 107 -22.76 2.14 11.13
CA GLU A 107 -23.87 2.20 10.19
C GLU A 107 -23.72 3.42 9.27
N PRO A 108 -24.13 3.31 8.00
CA PRO A 108 -24.15 4.48 7.14
C PRO A 108 -25.00 5.60 7.77
N PRO A 109 -24.48 6.85 7.81
CA PRO A 109 -25.24 7.99 8.31
C PRO A 109 -26.62 8.09 7.67
N ALA A 110 -27.66 8.48 8.43
CA ALA A 110 -29.04 8.52 7.96
C ALA A 110 -29.20 9.26 6.62
N ARG A 111 -28.47 10.39 6.44
CA ARG A 111 -28.45 11.17 5.22
C ARG A 111 -27.93 10.40 3.99
N LEU A 112 -27.15 9.35 4.17
CA LEU A 112 -26.60 8.54 3.07
C LEU A 112 -27.52 7.38 2.67
N ARG A 113 -28.43 6.93 3.53
CA ARG A 113 -29.27 5.73 3.26
C ARG A 113 -30.09 5.86 1.97
N GLY A 114 -30.66 7.05 1.73
CA GLY A 114 -31.45 7.31 0.51
C GLY A 114 -30.58 7.31 -0.76
N VAL A 115 -29.37 7.90 -0.69
CA VAL A 115 -28.47 7.95 -1.85
C VAL A 115 -27.85 6.58 -2.12
N LEU A 116 -27.55 5.79 -1.08
CA LEU A 116 -27.06 4.41 -1.21
C LEU A 116 -28.10 3.50 -1.89
N ARG A 117 -29.39 3.62 -1.51
CA ARG A 117 -30.47 2.87 -2.19
C ARG A 117 -30.55 3.21 -3.68
N ARG A 118 -30.48 4.49 -4.05
CA ARG A 118 -30.46 4.89 -5.47
C ARG A 118 -29.25 4.38 -6.21
N ALA A 119 -28.05 4.47 -5.60
CA ALA A 119 -26.83 3.94 -6.18
C ALA A 119 -26.91 2.41 -6.37
N ALA A 120 -27.42 1.67 -5.37
CA ALA A 120 -27.59 0.23 -5.45
C ALA A 120 -28.64 -0.22 -6.49
N ALA A 121 -29.59 0.64 -6.86
CA ALA A 121 -30.51 0.37 -7.97
C ALA A 121 -29.87 0.54 -9.35
N ALA A 122 -28.82 1.38 -9.46
CA ALA A 122 -28.13 1.68 -10.70
C ALA A 122 -26.82 0.90 -10.89
N LEU A 123 -26.24 0.36 -9.82
CA LEU A 123 -24.95 -0.25 -9.81
C LEU A 123 -24.96 -1.61 -9.12
N ARG A 124 -24.21 -2.56 -9.69
CA ARG A 124 -23.90 -3.84 -9.08
C ARG A 124 -22.51 -3.80 -8.50
N VAL A 125 -22.35 -4.17 -7.22
CA VAL A 125 -21.04 -4.26 -6.58
C VAL A 125 -20.54 -5.69 -6.62
N GLU A 126 -19.30 -5.86 -7.07
CA GLU A 126 -18.61 -7.15 -7.10
C GLU A 126 -17.23 -7.05 -6.46
N GLU A 127 -16.86 -8.12 -5.78
CA GLU A 127 -15.47 -8.34 -5.37
C GLU A 127 -14.70 -9.06 -6.48
N GLY A 128 -13.52 -8.56 -6.81
CA GLY A 128 -12.65 -9.13 -7.82
C GLY A 128 -11.19 -9.12 -7.39
N ARG A 129 -10.38 -9.93 -8.06
CA ARG A 129 -8.92 -10.01 -7.87
C ARG A 129 -8.16 -9.84 -9.16
N GLU A 130 -8.86 -9.59 -10.25
CA GLU A 130 -8.27 -9.39 -11.56
C GLU A 130 -8.30 -7.93 -11.96
N PHE A 131 -7.16 -7.45 -12.46
CA PHE A 131 -7.04 -6.11 -12.98
C PHE A 131 -7.23 -6.11 -14.51
N THR A 132 -8.46 -5.84 -14.94
CA THR A 132 -8.89 -5.91 -16.34
C THR A 132 -8.59 -4.62 -17.14
N SER A 133 -8.91 -4.62 -18.43
CA SER A 133 -8.86 -3.42 -19.27
C SER A 133 -9.75 -2.28 -18.76
N ALA A 134 -10.91 -2.59 -18.18
CA ALA A 134 -11.81 -1.60 -17.58
C ALA A 134 -11.15 -0.86 -16.41
N HIS A 135 -10.39 -1.57 -15.57
CA HIS A 135 -9.63 -0.95 -14.49
C HIS A 135 -8.50 -0.07 -15.03
N ARG A 136 -7.77 -0.51 -16.05
CA ARG A 136 -6.72 0.30 -16.70
C ARG A 136 -7.28 1.61 -17.25
N GLN A 137 -8.42 1.54 -17.92
CA GLN A 137 -9.10 2.71 -18.45
C GLN A 137 -9.54 3.67 -17.34
N LEU A 138 -10.16 3.15 -16.27
CA LEU A 138 -10.59 3.94 -15.12
C LEU A 138 -9.41 4.62 -14.41
N TRP A 139 -8.30 3.90 -14.22
CA TRP A 139 -7.07 4.45 -13.64
C TRP A 139 -6.49 5.57 -14.52
N ALA A 140 -6.39 5.36 -15.84
CA ALA A 140 -5.89 6.38 -16.77
C ALA A 140 -6.78 7.63 -16.78
N GLU A 141 -8.10 7.47 -16.77
CA GLU A 141 -9.05 8.59 -16.66
C GLU A 141 -8.85 9.36 -15.35
N PHE A 142 -8.74 8.64 -14.23
CA PHE A 142 -8.57 9.24 -12.91
C PHE A 142 -7.24 10.01 -12.82
N MET A 143 -6.13 9.40 -13.23
CA MET A 143 -4.80 10.00 -13.21
C MET A 143 -4.75 11.27 -14.08
N GLY A 144 -5.21 11.19 -15.32
CA GLY A 144 -5.24 12.34 -16.23
C GLY A 144 -6.13 13.49 -15.73
N ARG A 145 -7.19 13.17 -14.95
CA ARG A 145 -8.03 14.19 -14.32
C ARG A 145 -7.34 14.85 -13.11
N ALA A 146 -6.68 14.07 -12.26
CA ALA A 146 -5.97 14.57 -11.10
C ALA A 146 -4.85 15.53 -11.53
N GLU A 147 -4.09 15.18 -12.56
CA GLU A 147 -3.03 16.04 -13.13
C GLU A 147 -3.56 17.37 -13.67
N ARG A 148 -4.68 17.34 -14.41
CA ARG A 148 -5.29 18.56 -14.93
C ARG A 148 -5.84 19.49 -13.84
N LYS A 149 -6.41 18.91 -12.77
CA LYS A 149 -6.99 19.68 -11.67
C LYS A 149 -5.93 20.43 -10.88
N GLU A 150 -4.80 19.80 -10.65
CA GLU A 150 -3.73 20.37 -9.84
C GLU A 150 -2.77 21.26 -10.63
N ALA A 151 -2.95 21.35 -11.95
CA ALA A 151 -2.06 22.06 -12.90
C ALA A 151 -0.59 21.64 -12.79
N ARG A 152 -0.33 20.43 -12.26
CA ARG A 152 0.99 19.84 -12.12
C ARG A 152 0.92 18.32 -12.20
N PRO A 153 2.00 17.65 -12.62
CA PRO A 153 2.04 16.19 -12.64
C PRO A 153 1.79 15.61 -11.25
N LEU A 154 1.09 14.47 -11.20
CA LEU A 154 1.02 13.67 -9.98
C LEU A 154 2.44 13.30 -9.51
N ALA A 155 2.64 13.27 -8.21
CA ALA A 155 3.90 12.85 -7.64
C ALA A 155 4.31 11.46 -8.17
N PRO A 156 5.60 11.23 -8.49
CA PRO A 156 6.05 9.97 -9.11
C PRO A 156 5.61 8.72 -8.36
N HIS A 157 5.67 8.73 -7.03
CA HIS A 157 5.25 7.61 -6.20
C HIS A 157 3.75 7.29 -6.31
N VAL A 158 2.89 8.30 -6.53
CA VAL A 158 1.45 8.12 -6.74
C VAL A 158 1.22 7.42 -8.08
N ARG A 159 1.90 7.85 -9.14
CA ARG A 159 1.82 7.20 -10.45
C ARG A 159 2.26 5.74 -10.37
N GLU A 160 3.36 5.49 -9.67
CA GLU A 160 3.92 4.15 -9.51
C GLU A 160 2.96 3.23 -8.76
N LEU A 161 2.30 3.72 -7.72
CA LEU A 161 1.26 2.96 -7.02
C LEU A 161 0.18 2.46 -7.98
N TYR A 162 -0.38 3.38 -8.76
CA TYR A 162 -1.41 3.00 -9.74
C TYR A 162 -0.86 2.03 -10.80
N ALA A 163 0.38 2.25 -11.25
CA ALA A 163 1.04 1.39 -12.23
C ALA A 163 1.28 -0.03 -11.70
N ARG A 164 1.62 -0.18 -10.41
CA ARG A 164 1.93 -1.47 -9.78
C ARG A 164 0.72 -2.22 -9.23
N THR A 165 -0.44 -1.59 -9.19
CA THR A 165 -1.66 -2.24 -8.68
C THR A 165 -1.97 -3.60 -9.33
N PRO A 166 -1.84 -3.80 -10.65
CA PRO A 166 -2.08 -5.10 -11.28
C PRO A 166 -1.16 -6.21 -10.74
N GLU A 167 0.13 -5.90 -10.61
CA GLU A 167 1.15 -6.82 -10.10
C GLU A 167 0.91 -7.12 -8.62
N ALA A 168 0.62 -6.08 -7.84
CA ALA A 168 0.34 -6.23 -6.42
C ALA A 168 -0.87 -7.12 -6.15
N LEU A 169 -1.94 -7.00 -6.93
CA LEU A 169 -3.10 -7.90 -6.84
C LEU A 169 -2.74 -9.36 -7.11
N ALA A 170 -1.88 -9.61 -8.10
CA ALA A 170 -1.46 -10.96 -8.47
C ALA A 170 -0.52 -11.56 -7.41
N GLU A 171 0.41 -10.76 -6.87
CA GLU A 171 1.46 -11.20 -5.94
C GLU A 171 1.00 -11.33 -4.48
N ALA A 172 -0.04 -10.58 -4.07
CA ALA A 172 -0.48 -10.51 -2.67
C ALA A 172 -1.24 -11.76 -2.16
N GLY A 173 -1.31 -12.85 -2.93
CA GLY A 173 -1.88 -14.12 -2.48
C GLY A 173 -3.32 -14.05 -1.99
N GLY A 174 -4.12 -13.11 -2.52
CA GLY A 174 -5.51 -12.91 -2.12
C GLY A 174 -5.73 -11.96 -0.94
N ALA A 175 -4.66 -11.41 -0.37
CA ALA A 175 -4.75 -10.38 0.68
C ALA A 175 -5.29 -9.04 0.15
N LEU A 176 -5.09 -8.77 -1.14
CA LEU A 176 -5.65 -7.62 -1.83
C LEU A 176 -6.89 -8.02 -2.65
N CYS A 177 -7.89 -7.16 -2.68
CA CYS A 177 -9.05 -7.31 -3.56
C CYS A 177 -9.56 -5.95 -4.06
N LEU A 178 -10.28 -6.01 -5.17
CA LEU A 178 -11.00 -4.88 -5.75
C LEU A 178 -12.47 -4.98 -5.38
N LEU A 179 -13.06 -3.89 -4.94
CA LEU A 179 -14.50 -3.71 -4.93
C LEU A 179 -14.88 -2.88 -6.15
N ASN A 180 -15.68 -3.44 -7.03
CA ASN A 180 -16.04 -2.89 -8.33
C ASN A 180 -17.50 -2.50 -8.35
N ALA A 181 -17.81 -1.29 -8.80
CA ALA A 181 -19.19 -0.85 -9.06
C ALA A 181 -19.41 -0.81 -10.57
N TRP A 182 -20.20 -1.77 -11.08
CA TRP A 182 -20.57 -1.90 -12.48
C TRP A 182 -21.95 -1.31 -12.72
N ASP A 183 -22.11 -0.56 -13.81
CA ASP A 183 -23.43 -0.09 -14.24
C ASP A 183 -24.23 -1.21 -14.95
N GLN A 184 -25.45 -0.90 -15.34
CA GLN A 184 -26.35 -1.85 -15.99
C GLN A 184 -25.87 -2.29 -17.38
N GLU A 185 -25.01 -1.50 -18.03
CA GLU A 185 -24.40 -1.81 -19.32
C GLU A 185 -23.04 -2.55 -19.14
N GLY A 186 -22.67 -2.93 -17.92
CA GLY A 186 -21.44 -3.66 -17.64
C GLY A 186 -20.16 -2.79 -17.69
N ARG A 187 -20.29 -1.46 -17.57
CA ARG A 187 -19.15 -0.54 -17.53
C ARG A 187 -18.74 -0.28 -16.08
N LEU A 188 -17.44 -0.14 -15.85
CA LEU A 188 -16.89 0.11 -14.51
C LEU A 188 -17.04 1.59 -14.13
N ALA A 189 -18.01 1.90 -13.27
CA ALA A 189 -18.28 3.26 -12.80
C ALA A 189 -17.32 3.71 -11.68
N ALA A 190 -16.91 2.78 -10.82
CA ALA A 190 -15.94 3.04 -9.74
C ALA A 190 -15.26 1.76 -9.30
N CYS A 191 -14.08 1.90 -8.72
CA CYS A 191 -13.33 0.80 -8.14
C CYS A 191 -12.59 1.24 -6.87
N LEU A 192 -12.41 0.31 -5.92
CA LEU A 192 -11.72 0.51 -4.66
C LEU A 192 -10.79 -0.68 -4.43
N LEU A 193 -9.50 -0.42 -4.18
CA LEU A 193 -8.53 -1.43 -3.75
C LEU A 193 -8.53 -1.52 -2.23
N LEU A 194 -8.70 -2.73 -1.73
CA LEU A 194 -8.75 -3.06 -0.32
C LEU A 194 -7.64 -4.04 0.03
N ASP A 195 -6.94 -3.78 1.11
CA ASP A 195 -6.02 -4.71 1.76
C ASP A 195 -6.70 -5.32 2.99
N ASP A 196 -6.81 -6.64 3.01
CA ASP A 196 -7.51 -7.41 4.05
C ASP A 196 -6.57 -8.28 4.90
N ALA A 197 -5.26 -8.16 4.70
CA ALA A 197 -4.25 -8.96 5.39
C ALA A 197 -4.19 -8.74 6.91
N PRO A 198 -4.21 -7.51 7.44
CA PRO A 198 -4.17 -7.29 8.88
C PRO A 198 -5.36 -7.93 9.61
N GLU A 199 -5.11 -8.65 10.71
CA GLU A 199 -6.18 -9.36 11.44
C GLU A 199 -7.28 -8.41 11.97
N LYS A 200 -6.87 -7.26 12.55
CA LYS A 200 -7.80 -6.35 13.24
C LYS A 200 -8.54 -5.38 12.33
N PHE A 201 -8.02 -5.14 11.14
CA PHE A 201 -8.57 -4.13 10.23
C PHE A 201 -8.36 -4.53 8.77
N CYS A 202 -9.12 -3.93 7.89
CA CYS A 202 -8.76 -3.81 6.48
C CYS A 202 -8.38 -2.36 6.16
N SER A 203 -7.57 -2.17 5.12
CA SER A 203 -7.14 -0.84 4.68
C SER A 203 -7.79 -0.47 3.36
N TYR A 204 -8.43 0.70 3.34
CA TYR A 204 -8.72 1.38 2.08
C TYR A 204 -7.39 1.83 1.46
N VAL A 205 -6.95 1.22 0.38
CA VAL A 205 -5.65 1.52 -0.24
C VAL A 205 -5.78 2.65 -1.25
N LEU A 206 -6.64 2.51 -2.22
CA LEU A 206 -6.91 3.55 -3.22
C LEU A 206 -8.29 3.34 -3.85
N GLY A 207 -8.76 4.36 -4.54
CA GLY A 207 -10.02 4.26 -5.27
C GLY A 207 -10.09 5.25 -6.43
N ALA A 208 -10.86 4.91 -7.43
CA ALA A 208 -11.14 5.75 -8.57
C ALA A 208 -12.62 5.68 -8.95
N HIS A 209 -13.13 6.74 -9.55
CA HIS A 209 -14.46 6.76 -10.15
C HIS A 209 -14.41 7.42 -11.52
N SER A 210 -15.21 6.91 -12.45
CA SER A 210 -15.33 7.46 -13.79
C SER A 210 -16.12 8.76 -13.79
N ARG A 211 -15.76 9.66 -14.70
CA ARG A 211 -16.58 10.80 -15.10
C ARG A 211 -17.28 10.55 -16.44
N ALA A 212 -16.67 9.72 -17.26
CA ALA A 212 -17.27 9.31 -18.54
C ALA A 212 -18.49 8.39 -18.31
N GLN A 213 -18.39 7.46 -17.36
CA GLN A 213 -19.50 6.61 -16.88
C GLN A 213 -19.95 7.06 -15.49
N TYR A 214 -20.23 8.35 -15.34
CA TYR A 214 -20.56 8.93 -14.06
C TYR A 214 -21.89 8.42 -13.53
N THR A 215 -21.83 7.62 -12.45
CA THR A 215 -23.00 7.26 -11.67
C THR A 215 -22.90 7.91 -10.29
N PRO A 216 -23.89 8.74 -9.90
CA PRO A 216 -23.86 9.40 -8.61
C PRO A 216 -23.72 8.41 -7.46
N HIS A 217 -22.86 8.76 -6.50
CA HIS A 217 -22.64 7.97 -5.28
C HIS A 217 -22.02 6.57 -5.45
N ALA A 218 -21.40 6.26 -6.60
CA ALA A 218 -20.69 5.01 -6.80
C ALA A 218 -19.60 4.79 -5.72
N ALA A 219 -18.81 5.82 -5.40
CA ALA A 219 -17.81 5.75 -4.34
C ALA A 219 -18.44 5.54 -2.95
N ASP A 220 -19.60 6.11 -2.67
CA ASP A 220 -20.33 5.87 -1.42
C ASP A 220 -20.82 4.41 -1.33
N LEU A 221 -21.31 3.87 -2.44
CA LEU A 221 -21.75 2.48 -2.49
C LEU A 221 -20.60 1.50 -2.24
N LEU A 222 -19.43 1.73 -2.86
CA LEU A 222 -18.22 0.94 -2.61
C LEU A 222 -17.75 1.06 -1.15
N PHE A 223 -17.90 2.23 -0.55
CA PHE A 223 -17.54 2.44 0.85
C PHE A 223 -18.47 1.68 1.80
N ALA A 224 -19.76 1.62 1.49
CA ALA A 224 -20.71 0.76 2.21
C ALA A 224 -20.37 -0.73 2.06
N ALA A 225 -20.01 -1.17 0.85
CA ALA A 225 -19.59 -2.56 0.58
C ALA A 225 -18.29 -2.92 1.32
N MET A 226 -17.34 -2.00 1.40
CA MET A 226 -16.10 -2.17 2.18
C MET A 226 -16.40 -2.38 3.67
N LEU A 227 -17.30 -1.59 4.26
CA LEU A 227 -17.71 -1.77 5.66
C LEU A 227 -18.39 -3.12 5.88
N GLU A 228 -19.25 -3.52 4.97
CA GLU A 228 -19.93 -4.82 5.05
C GLU A 228 -18.92 -5.98 4.94
N LYS A 229 -17.95 -5.89 4.03
CA LYS A 229 -16.86 -6.86 3.92
C LYS A 229 -16.03 -6.91 5.21
N ALA A 230 -15.61 -5.77 5.75
CA ALA A 230 -14.87 -5.69 7.00
C ALA A 230 -15.64 -6.34 8.17
N ARG A 231 -16.96 -6.11 8.24
CA ARG A 231 -17.83 -6.68 9.25
C ARG A 231 -17.91 -8.19 9.13
N ARG A 232 -18.16 -8.72 7.90
CA ARG A 232 -18.20 -10.17 7.64
C ARG A 232 -16.87 -10.87 7.94
N ALA A 233 -15.75 -10.20 7.68
CA ALA A 233 -14.42 -10.70 8.01
C ALA A 233 -14.05 -10.55 9.50
N GLY A 234 -14.95 -10.08 10.37
CA GLY A 234 -14.70 -9.91 11.80
C GLY A 234 -13.71 -8.79 12.15
N LYS A 235 -13.41 -7.90 11.21
CA LYS A 235 -12.52 -6.77 11.47
C LYS A 235 -13.11 -5.81 12.50
N ARG A 236 -12.25 -5.19 13.29
CA ARG A 236 -12.69 -4.21 14.30
C ARG A 236 -12.96 -2.85 13.67
N TYR A 237 -12.16 -2.47 12.66
CA TYR A 237 -12.26 -1.17 11.98
C TYR A 237 -11.73 -1.25 10.55
N VAL A 238 -12.05 -0.24 9.78
CA VAL A 238 -11.43 0.04 8.49
C VAL A 238 -10.41 1.15 8.69
N HIS A 239 -9.18 0.92 8.28
CA HIS A 239 -8.14 1.92 8.24
C HIS A 239 -8.33 2.76 6.98
N LEU A 240 -8.69 4.02 7.15
CA LEU A 240 -9.02 4.93 6.04
C LEU A 240 -7.81 5.70 5.52
N GLY A 241 -6.67 5.49 6.17
CA GLY A 241 -5.46 6.15 5.83
C GLY A 241 -5.32 7.62 6.23
N LEU A 242 -4.46 8.37 5.51
CA LEU A 242 -4.10 9.77 5.82
C LEU A 242 -5.18 10.77 5.39
N GLY A 243 -5.11 11.98 5.93
CA GLY A 243 -6.01 13.09 5.57
C GLY A 243 -5.85 13.55 4.13
N VAL A 244 -4.61 13.63 3.65
CA VAL A 244 -4.14 13.97 2.31
C VAL A 244 -4.58 15.36 1.81
N ASN A 245 -5.88 15.57 1.65
CA ASN A 245 -6.46 16.85 1.25
C ASN A 245 -7.89 17.02 1.78
N GLU A 246 -8.40 18.26 1.74
CA GLU A 246 -9.72 18.61 2.27
C GLU A 246 -10.87 17.81 1.63
N GLY A 247 -10.78 17.45 0.36
CA GLY A 247 -11.82 16.67 -0.32
C GLY A 247 -11.94 15.26 0.24
N ILE A 248 -10.80 14.59 0.38
CA ILE A 248 -10.67 13.25 0.95
C ILE A 248 -11.07 13.25 2.42
N LEU A 249 -10.57 14.23 3.18
CA LEU A 249 -10.88 14.37 4.59
C LEU A 249 -12.38 14.59 4.83
N ARG A 250 -13.02 15.45 4.01
CA ARG A 250 -14.47 15.65 4.02
C ARG A 250 -15.24 14.37 3.73
N PHE A 251 -14.77 13.58 2.75
CA PHE A 251 -15.38 12.29 2.44
C PHE A 251 -15.27 11.32 3.61
N LYS A 252 -14.09 11.19 4.24
CA LYS A 252 -13.89 10.34 5.42
C LYS A 252 -14.78 10.76 6.60
N ARG A 253 -14.82 12.07 6.90
CA ARG A 253 -15.68 12.63 7.94
C ARG A 253 -17.18 12.44 7.65
N LYS A 254 -17.58 12.53 6.37
CA LYS A 254 -18.97 12.25 5.94
C LYS A 254 -19.44 10.87 6.39
N TRP A 255 -18.55 9.89 6.40
CA TRP A 255 -18.81 8.51 6.83
C TRP A 255 -18.61 8.27 8.33
N GLY A 256 -18.18 9.25 9.09
CA GLY A 256 -17.89 9.13 10.52
C GLY A 256 -16.46 8.69 10.81
N GLY A 257 -15.57 8.77 9.84
CA GLY A 257 -14.13 8.55 10.02
C GLY A 257 -13.55 9.52 11.04
N ARG A 258 -12.75 9.00 11.98
CA ARG A 258 -12.16 9.74 13.07
C ARG A 258 -10.64 9.73 13.01
N PRO A 259 -9.96 10.80 13.46
CA PRO A 259 -8.51 10.79 13.66
C PRO A 259 -8.11 9.64 14.58
N TYR A 260 -6.99 9.00 14.27
CA TYR A 260 -6.48 7.84 15.02
C TYR A 260 -5.06 8.10 15.53
N LEU A 261 -4.06 7.74 14.76
CA LEU A 261 -2.65 7.92 15.13
C LEU A 261 -2.06 9.14 14.42
N PRO A 262 -1.14 9.89 15.06
CA PRO A 262 -0.32 10.86 14.35
C PRO A 262 0.48 10.15 13.25
N TYR A 263 0.84 10.85 12.21
CA TYR A 263 1.72 10.39 11.13
C TYR A 263 2.82 11.41 10.92
N VAL A 264 4.06 10.95 11.02
CA VAL A 264 5.25 11.74 10.70
C VAL A 264 6.13 10.88 9.81
N MET A 265 6.54 11.43 8.67
CA MET A 265 7.46 10.77 7.74
C MET A 265 8.74 11.59 7.59
N ALA A 266 9.88 10.92 7.74
CA ALA A 266 11.19 11.46 7.40
C ALA A 266 11.81 10.65 6.27
N ALA A 267 12.56 11.34 5.39
CA ALA A 267 13.31 10.75 4.31
C ALA A 267 14.79 11.20 4.39
N TRP A 268 15.68 10.25 4.28
CA TRP A 268 17.11 10.48 4.21
C TRP A 268 17.68 9.81 2.96
N GLU A 269 18.40 10.59 2.15
CA GLU A 269 19.15 10.08 0.99
C GLU A 269 20.64 10.16 1.26
N GLY A 270 21.27 8.99 1.43
CA GLY A 270 22.72 8.89 1.50
C GLY A 270 23.35 8.81 0.11
N LYS A 271 24.64 9.12 0.03
CA LYS A 271 25.38 8.91 -1.22
C LYS A 271 25.58 7.41 -1.44
N PRO A 272 25.30 6.87 -2.65
CA PRO A 272 25.60 5.48 -2.96
C PRO A 272 27.06 5.16 -2.65
N ARG A 273 27.32 4.07 -1.95
CA ARG A 273 28.70 3.55 -1.78
C ARG A 273 29.22 3.10 -3.14
N ALA A 274 30.50 3.39 -3.42
CA ALA A 274 31.16 2.93 -4.64
C ALA A 274 31.06 1.40 -4.77
N ALA A 275 30.94 0.90 -6.00
CA ALA A 275 30.52 -0.45 -6.40
C ALA A 275 31.26 -1.67 -5.83
N HIS A 276 32.23 -1.52 -4.92
CA HIS A 276 33.02 -2.63 -4.39
C HIS A 276 32.37 -3.44 -3.24
N THR A 277 31.18 -3.06 -2.78
CA THR A 277 30.46 -3.77 -1.71
C THR A 277 29.20 -4.52 -2.20
N ASP A 278 28.96 -4.58 -3.51
CA ASP A 278 27.69 -5.09 -4.07
C ASP A 278 27.46 -6.57 -3.82
N THR A 279 28.51 -7.40 -3.78
CA THR A 279 28.33 -8.87 -3.67
C THR A 279 27.86 -9.29 -2.29
N ALA A 280 28.46 -8.77 -1.22
CA ALA A 280 28.07 -9.11 0.16
C ALA A 280 26.66 -8.61 0.47
N ARG A 281 26.32 -7.44 -0.04
CA ARG A 281 25.00 -6.83 0.12
C ARG A 281 23.92 -7.54 -0.70
N ALA A 282 24.20 -7.86 -1.97
CA ALA A 282 23.33 -8.68 -2.78
C ALA A 282 23.05 -10.05 -2.13
N LEU A 283 24.08 -10.65 -1.50
CA LEU A 283 23.95 -11.87 -0.74
C LEU A 283 23.10 -11.68 0.51
N THR A 284 23.29 -10.60 1.28
CA THR A 284 22.48 -10.29 2.45
C THR A 284 21.00 -10.09 2.09
N LEU A 285 20.71 -9.31 1.04
CA LEU A 285 19.35 -9.11 0.55
C LEU A 285 18.75 -10.41 -0.02
N ALA A 286 19.55 -11.24 -0.69
CA ALA A 286 19.12 -12.56 -1.16
C ALA A 286 18.79 -13.49 0.01
N LEU A 287 19.60 -13.51 1.09
CA LEU A 287 19.35 -14.28 2.29
C LEU A 287 18.10 -13.79 3.05
N LEU A 288 17.92 -12.47 3.16
CA LEU A 288 16.71 -11.90 3.76
C LEU A 288 15.44 -12.24 2.93
N ARG A 289 15.54 -12.20 1.61
CA ARG A 289 14.46 -12.61 0.71
C ARG A 289 14.20 -14.11 0.77
N ALA A 290 15.25 -14.94 0.81
CA ALA A 290 15.12 -16.39 0.94
C ALA A 290 14.52 -16.81 2.29
N ALA A 291 14.85 -16.07 3.36
CA ALA A 291 14.22 -16.24 4.66
C ALA A 291 12.76 -15.79 4.70
N ALA A 292 12.35 -14.98 3.73
CA ALA A 292 10.99 -14.45 3.55
C ALA A 292 10.21 -15.10 2.39
N ALA A 293 10.82 -15.95 1.52
CA ALA A 293 10.18 -16.50 0.31
C ALA A 293 9.41 -17.82 0.56
N PRO A 294 8.26 -18.09 -0.09
CA PRO A 294 7.62 -19.41 -0.03
C PRO A 294 8.52 -20.48 -0.64
N SER A 295 8.53 -21.67 -0.04
CA SER A 295 9.20 -22.81 -0.64
C SER A 295 8.68 -23.01 -2.06
N PRO A 296 9.55 -23.09 -3.09
CA PRO A 296 9.10 -23.26 -4.46
C PRO A 296 8.40 -24.60 -4.58
N SER A 297 7.11 -24.56 -4.93
CA SER A 297 6.47 -25.70 -5.55
C SER A 297 7.20 -25.95 -6.88
N LEU A 298 7.82 -27.12 -7.03
CA LEU A 298 8.51 -27.53 -8.25
C LEU A 298 7.62 -27.33 -9.48
N PRO A 299 8.05 -26.58 -10.49
CA PRO A 299 7.28 -26.45 -11.72
C PRO A 299 7.32 -27.77 -12.50
N SER A 300 6.15 -28.20 -12.99
CA SER A 300 6.01 -29.26 -13.96
C SER A 300 6.78 -28.88 -15.26
N PRO A 301 7.57 -29.78 -15.84
CA PRO A 301 8.40 -29.47 -16.98
C PRO A 301 7.65 -29.61 -18.31
N GLU A 302 6.65 -28.78 -18.60
CA GLU A 302 6.04 -28.70 -19.92
C GLU A 302 5.60 -27.27 -20.22
N ASN A 303 6.24 -26.70 -21.28
CA ASN A 303 5.94 -25.45 -22.01
C ASN A 303 6.91 -24.27 -21.84
N ALA A 304 8.14 -24.45 -22.29
CA ALA A 304 9.02 -23.36 -22.65
C ALA A 304 9.24 -23.28 -24.15
N ARG A 305 8.72 -22.29 -24.85
CA ARG A 305 9.08 -21.96 -26.24
C ARG A 305 10.36 -21.11 -26.26
N PRO A 306 11.33 -21.39 -27.19
CA PRO A 306 12.69 -20.87 -27.07
C PRO A 306 12.99 -19.49 -27.68
N ASP A 307 12.04 -18.69 -28.14
CA ASP A 307 12.41 -17.62 -29.09
C ASP A 307 12.08 -16.15 -28.65
N GLN A 308 11.87 -15.89 -27.37
CA GLN A 308 11.59 -14.53 -26.87
C GLN A 308 12.61 -13.95 -25.86
N ARG A 309 13.84 -14.44 -25.85
CA ARG A 309 14.83 -14.07 -24.82
C ARG A 309 15.49 -12.67 -24.90
N PRO A 310 15.62 -11.95 -26.03
CA PRO A 310 16.29 -10.66 -26.03
C PRO A 310 15.46 -9.50 -25.45
N PHE A 311 14.14 -9.54 -25.60
CA PHE A 311 13.26 -8.46 -25.13
C PHE A 311 12.94 -8.51 -23.63
N ALA A 312 12.91 -9.69 -23.06
CA ALA A 312 12.64 -9.88 -21.63
C ALA A 312 13.74 -9.28 -20.73
N MET A 313 14.99 -9.33 -21.18
CA MET A 313 16.14 -8.85 -20.40
C MET A 313 16.23 -7.32 -20.32
N LEU A 314 15.88 -6.62 -21.40
CA LEU A 314 15.79 -5.16 -21.43
C LEU A 314 14.60 -4.64 -20.61
N TRP A 315 13.48 -5.35 -20.65
CA TRP A 315 12.29 -5.03 -19.87
C TRP A 315 12.52 -5.22 -18.36
N GLU A 316 13.24 -6.26 -17.96
CA GLU A 316 13.60 -6.51 -16.55
C GLU A 316 14.56 -5.46 -15.99
N VAL A 317 15.52 -4.96 -16.80
CA VAL A 317 16.44 -3.88 -16.39
C VAL A 317 15.70 -2.55 -16.23
N GLU A 318 14.80 -2.23 -17.17
CA GLU A 318 13.98 -1.02 -17.08
C GLU A 318 12.97 -1.09 -15.93
N LYS A 319 12.37 -2.24 -15.70
CA LYS A 319 11.47 -2.52 -14.58
C LYS A 319 12.18 -2.40 -13.22
N LYS A 320 13.44 -2.85 -13.13
CA LYS A 320 14.29 -2.64 -11.93
C LYS A 320 14.62 -1.17 -11.72
N ARG A 321 14.92 -0.43 -12.78
CA ARG A 321 15.25 0.99 -12.70
C ARG A 321 14.06 1.85 -12.29
N GLN A 322 12.85 1.52 -12.73
CA GLN A 322 11.61 2.19 -12.35
C GLN A 322 11.19 1.87 -10.90
N SER A 323 11.44 0.63 -10.42
CA SER A 323 11.17 0.27 -9.03
C SER A 323 12.04 1.02 -8.03
N VAL A 324 13.29 1.31 -8.39
CA VAL A 324 14.23 2.13 -7.59
C VAL A 324 13.75 3.57 -7.49
N LEU A 325 13.20 4.14 -8.59
CA LEU A 325 12.65 5.49 -8.60
C LEU A 325 11.39 5.62 -7.73
N ALA A 326 10.55 4.59 -7.70
CA ALA A 326 9.36 4.57 -6.83
C ALA A 326 9.74 4.60 -5.35
N TRP A 327 10.78 3.88 -4.97
CA TRP A 327 11.34 3.93 -3.62
C TRP A 327 12.00 5.27 -3.29
N ARG A 328 12.61 5.94 -4.26
CA ARG A 328 13.22 7.26 -4.06
C ARG A 328 12.23 8.36 -3.67
N TYR A 329 10.95 8.21 -4.00
CA TYR A 329 9.95 9.26 -3.79
C TYR A 329 8.85 8.90 -2.80
N GLY A 330 9.03 7.83 -2.01
CA GLY A 330 8.21 7.42 -0.88
C GLY A 330 7.02 6.52 -1.20
N PRO A 331 7.04 5.23 -0.78
CA PRO A 331 5.91 4.33 -0.96
C PRO A 331 4.71 4.65 -0.08
N LEU A 332 4.84 5.56 0.85
CA LEU A 332 3.92 5.73 1.98
C LEU A 332 2.86 6.82 1.82
N LEU A 333 3.04 7.72 0.88
CA LEU A 333 1.90 8.49 0.36
C LEU A 333 0.91 7.58 -0.41
N LEU A 334 1.22 6.28 -0.42
CA LEU A 334 0.52 5.22 -1.10
C LEU A 334 -0.92 5.02 -0.68
N LEU A 335 -1.31 5.46 0.46
CA LEU A 335 -2.57 4.98 0.98
C LEU A 335 -3.73 5.95 0.75
N PHE A 336 -3.58 7.06 -0.04
CA PHE A 336 -4.58 8.11 0.17
C PHE A 336 -4.72 9.16 -0.92
N LEU A 337 -5.17 8.77 -2.08
CA LEU A 337 -5.79 9.73 -3.01
C LEU A 337 -7.29 9.52 -3.16
#